data_8beee92e3fb0f03d10c1f29097894261
#
_entry.id   8beee92e3fb0f03d10c1f29097894261
#
_cell.length_a   1.000
_cell.length_b   1.000
_cell.length_c   1.000
_cell.angle_alpha   90.00
_cell.angle_beta   90.00
_cell.angle_gamma   90.00
#
_symmetry.space_group_name_H-M   'P 1'
#
loop_
_entity.id
_entity.type
_entity.pdbx_description
1 polymer ?
#
loop_
_entity_poly.entity_id
_entity_poly.type
_entity_poly.pdbx_seq_one_letter_code
_entity_poly.pdbx_strand_id
1 'polypeptide(L)'
;SENLDRLQSIWQMEHLVIDGVFTHLCTADGRTEREVQYGKEQAEAFYRTVQKLEEAGCACPNIHLHSSYGILRYPEYSGDHVRPGIALYGILSNKEDSAAWGASLRPVLSLKARVAQVKEIRAGEGVGYGLKYVAKQDGMIAVLSIGYADGIPRSLSCGRGKVLIRQRKAPIVGLICM
;
A
#
# COMPACT_ATOMS: atom_id res chain seq x y z
N SER A 1 31.06 11.97 -15.85
CA SER A 1 30.92 10.49 -16.07
C SER A 1 29.85 10.28 -17.12
N GLU A 2 29.97 9.22 -17.93
CA GLU A 2 29.05 8.95 -19.05
C GLU A 2 27.54 9.07 -18.68
N ASN A 3 27.16 8.65 -17.48
CA ASN A 3 25.80 8.80 -17.00
C ASN A 3 25.40 10.25 -16.74
N LEU A 4 26.30 11.07 -16.24
CA LEU A 4 26.01 12.49 -15.99
C LEU A 4 25.87 13.25 -17.32
N ASP A 5 26.75 12.97 -18.29
CA ASP A 5 26.70 13.59 -19.62
C ASP A 5 25.41 13.26 -20.36
N ARG A 6 24.92 12.02 -20.21
CA ARG A 6 23.60 11.60 -20.73
C ARG A 6 22.45 12.32 -20.06
N LEU A 7 22.51 12.54 -18.75
CA LEU A 7 21.49 13.33 -18.06
C LEU A 7 21.49 14.79 -18.53
N GLN A 8 22.65 15.42 -18.63
CA GLN A 8 22.80 16.78 -19.09
C GLN A 8 22.24 17.02 -20.50
N SER A 9 22.37 16.04 -21.40
CA SER A 9 21.83 16.14 -22.76
C SER A 9 20.31 16.34 -22.81
N ILE A 10 19.58 15.96 -21.75
CA ILE A 10 18.12 16.17 -21.67
C ILE A 10 17.78 17.67 -21.61
N TRP A 11 18.58 18.47 -20.91
CA TRP A 11 18.40 19.93 -20.83
C TRP A 11 18.65 20.67 -22.15
N GLN A 12 19.28 20.00 -23.11
CA GLN A 12 19.57 20.55 -24.43
C GLN A 12 18.49 20.24 -25.49
N MET A 13 17.46 19.47 -25.11
CA MET A 13 16.37 19.10 -26.01
C MET A 13 15.40 20.27 -26.22
N GLU A 14 15.24 20.71 -27.47
CA GLU A 14 14.51 21.95 -27.84
C GLU A 14 13.03 21.98 -27.41
N HIS A 15 12.40 20.78 -27.30
CA HIS A 15 10.96 20.69 -27.03
C HIS A 15 10.64 20.22 -25.61
N LEU A 16 11.64 20.19 -24.71
CA LEU A 16 11.46 19.81 -23.31
C LEU A 16 11.73 20.99 -22.38
N VAL A 17 10.87 21.13 -21.40
CA VAL A 17 11.08 21.99 -20.25
C VAL A 17 11.20 21.08 -19.03
N ILE A 18 12.35 21.14 -18.37
CA ILE A 18 12.58 20.35 -17.16
C ILE A 18 12.01 21.13 -15.98
N ASP A 19 10.89 20.68 -15.46
CA ASP A 19 10.19 21.27 -14.34
C ASP A 19 10.68 20.75 -12.99
N GLY A 20 11.36 19.60 -12.97
CA GLY A 20 11.93 19.06 -11.75
C GLY A 20 12.66 17.75 -11.94
N VAL A 21 13.32 17.32 -10.87
CA VAL A 21 14.07 16.06 -10.80
C VAL A 21 13.64 15.28 -9.58
N PHE A 22 13.47 13.98 -9.73
CA PHE A 22 13.07 13.16 -8.59
C PHE A 22 13.78 11.80 -8.54
N THR A 23 13.79 11.24 -7.36
CA THR A 23 14.07 9.81 -7.13
C THR A 23 12.91 9.16 -6.39
N HIS A 24 12.86 7.83 -6.40
CA HIS A 24 11.94 7.04 -5.59
C HIS A 24 12.74 6.09 -4.72
N LEU A 25 12.73 6.29 -3.41
CA LEU A 25 13.47 5.46 -2.46
C LEU A 25 12.89 4.03 -2.47
N CYS A 26 13.64 3.09 -3.02
CA CYS A 26 13.15 1.72 -3.26
C CYS A 26 13.01 0.90 -1.97
N THR A 27 13.66 1.32 -0.90
CA THR A 27 13.62 0.68 0.43
C THR A 27 13.05 1.61 1.49
N ALA A 28 12.19 2.56 1.12
CA ALA A 28 11.63 3.51 2.08
C ALA A 28 10.83 2.82 3.21
N ASP A 29 10.20 1.68 2.95
CA ASP A 29 9.51 0.81 3.91
C ASP A 29 10.39 -0.32 4.48
N GLY A 30 11.67 -0.36 4.12
CA GLY A 30 12.63 -1.38 4.55
C GLY A 30 12.80 -1.44 6.07
N ARG A 31 13.06 -2.63 6.62
CA ARG A 31 13.13 -2.87 8.06
C ARG A 31 14.48 -3.34 8.54
N THR A 32 15.27 -3.91 7.65
CA THR A 32 16.64 -4.33 7.96
C THR A 32 17.58 -3.14 7.94
N GLU A 33 18.66 -3.20 8.73
CA GLU A 33 19.70 -2.17 8.71
C GLU A 33 20.23 -1.92 7.30
N ARG A 34 20.40 -2.99 6.51
CA ARG A 34 20.83 -2.90 5.13
C ARG A 34 19.87 -2.10 4.25
N GLU A 35 18.55 -2.33 4.39
CA GLU A 35 17.54 -1.61 3.62
C GLU A 35 17.48 -0.14 4.00
N VAL A 36 17.56 0.16 5.29
CA VAL A 36 17.61 1.53 5.80
C VAL A 36 18.87 2.26 5.29
N GLN A 37 20.02 1.60 5.37
CA GLN A 37 21.28 2.16 4.89
C GLN A 37 21.24 2.41 3.38
N TYR A 38 20.69 1.47 2.61
CA TYR A 38 20.54 1.61 1.16
C TYR A 38 19.64 2.79 0.79
N GLY A 39 18.54 3.00 1.51
CA GLY A 39 17.66 4.16 1.31
C GLY A 39 18.38 5.49 1.51
N LYS A 40 19.22 5.58 2.55
CA LYS A 40 20.07 6.76 2.81
C LYS A 40 21.10 6.99 1.70
N GLU A 41 21.80 5.95 1.30
CA GLU A 41 22.78 6.00 0.21
C GLU A 41 22.13 6.46 -1.10
N GLN A 42 20.90 5.99 -1.38
CA GLN A 42 20.14 6.42 -2.55
C GLN A 42 19.77 7.91 -2.46
N ALA A 43 19.31 8.37 -1.31
CA ALA A 43 18.98 9.79 -1.10
C ALA A 43 20.22 10.67 -1.28
N GLU A 44 21.34 10.33 -0.65
CA GLU A 44 22.60 11.05 -0.79
C GLU A 44 23.12 11.06 -2.22
N ALA A 45 23.01 9.93 -2.92
CA ALA A 45 23.40 9.84 -4.33
C ALA A 45 22.54 10.75 -5.22
N PHE A 46 21.25 10.86 -4.91
CA PHE A 46 20.33 11.78 -5.58
C PHE A 46 20.76 13.22 -5.39
N TYR A 47 21.00 13.70 -4.17
CA TYR A 47 21.43 15.08 -3.92
C TYR A 47 22.79 15.39 -4.55
N ARG A 48 23.75 14.46 -4.48
CA ARG A 48 25.04 14.63 -5.19
C ARG A 48 24.86 14.75 -6.71
N THR A 49 23.88 14.06 -7.27
CA THR A 49 23.58 14.14 -8.71
C THR A 49 22.94 15.48 -9.06
N VAL A 50 21.96 15.94 -8.28
CA VAL A 50 21.33 17.25 -8.44
C VAL A 50 22.38 18.34 -8.38
N GLN A 51 23.24 18.36 -7.36
CA GLN A 51 24.31 19.33 -7.23
C GLN A 51 25.22 19.38 -8.47
N LYS A 52 25.64 18.22 -8.99
CA LYS A 52 26.47 18.16 -10.18
C LYS A 52 25.78 18.65 -11.44
N LEU A 53 24.47 18.44 -11.55
CA LEU A 53 23.68 18.98 -12.66
C LEU A 53 23.61 20.50 -12.57
N GLU A 54 23.36 21.07 -11.40
CA GLU A 54 23.33 22.51 -11.16
C GLU A 54 24.69 23.16 -11.41
N GLU A 55 25.77 22.57 -10.92
CA GLU A 55 27.16 23.01 -11.19
C GLU A 55 27.47 23.03 -12.70
N ALA A 56 26.84 22.16 -13.47
CA ALA A 56 26.96 22.10 -14.93
C ALA A 56 25.97 23.02 -15.67
N GLY A 57 25.22 23.88 -14.97
CA GLY A 57 24.25 24.81 -15.55
C GLY A 57 22.89 24.21 -15.86
N CYS A 58 22.62 22.97 -15.43
CA CYS A 58 21.33 22.30 -15.59
C CYS A 58 20.42 22.68 -14.41
N ALA A 59 19.47 23.58 -14.62
CA ALA A 59 18.54 23.99 -13.56
C ALA A 59 17.67 22.82 -13.06
N CYS A 60 17.60 22.63 -11.75
CA CYS A 60 16.78 21.61 -11.08
C CYS A 60 15.74 22.34 -10.18
N PRO A 61 14.71 22.97 -10.76
CA PRO A 61 13.84 23.91 -10.02
C PRO A 61 13.00 23.23 -8.92
N ASN A 62 12.62 21.98 -9.10
CA ASN A 62 11.82 21.24 -8.14
C ASN A 62 12.45 19.86 -7.91
N ILE A 63 12.86 19.56 -6.69
CA ILE A 63 13.37 18.24 -6.33
C ILE A 63 12.42 17.55 -5.38
N HIS A 64 12.23 16.25 -5.57
CA HIS A 64 11.41 15.46 -4.66
C HIS A 64 11.79 13.98 -4.62
N LEU A 65 11.81 13.39 -3.42
CA LEU A 65 12.16 12.00 -3.20
C LEU A 65 11.16 11.27 -2.28
N HIS A 66 10.38 12.00 -1.51
CA HIS A 66 9.52 11.41 -0.50
C HIS A 66 8.24 10.81 -1.09
N SER A 67 8.07 9.50 -0.93
CA SER A 67 6.80 8.78 -0.95
C SER A 67 6.17 8.79 0.45
N SER A 68 5.07 8.07 0.67
CA SER A 68 4.45 7.94 2.00
C SER A 68 5.45 7.57 3.10
N TYR A 69 6.28 6.56 2.86
CA TYR A 69 7.31 6.14 3.82
C TYR A 69 8.49 7.10 3.88
N GLY A 70 8.85 7.73 2.78
CA GLY A 70 9.88 8.77 2.78
C GLY A 70 9.54 9.91 3.72
N ILE A 71 8.29 10.38 3.70
CA ILE A 71 7.78 11.42 4.60
C ILE A 71 7.91 11.02 6.07
N LEU A 72 7.59 9.76 6.39
CA LEU A 72 7.51 9.28 7.77
C LEU A 72 8.88 8.90 8.35
N ARG A 73 9.79 8.40 7.53
CA ARG A 73 11.04 7.78 8.00
C ARG A 73 12.31 8.55 7.72
N TYR A 74 12.28 9.44 6.76
CA TYR A 74 13.45 10.18 6.31
C TYR A 74 13.19 11.70 6.32
N PRO A 75 12.66 12.25 7.44
CA PRO A 75 12.34 13.68 7.52
C PRO A 75 13.57 14.59 7.43
N GLU A 76 14.77 14.02 7.63
CA GLU A 76 16.05 14.70 7.50
C GLU A 76 16.38 15.11 6.06
N TYR A 77 15.79 14.46 5.07
CA TYR A 77 15.94 14.84 3.68
C TYR A 77 14.86 15.84 3.28
N SER A 78 15.22 16.88 2.58
CA SER A 78 14.30 17.92 2.12
C SER A 78 14.01 17.81 0.63
N GLY A 79 12.91 18.41 0.21
CA GLY A 79 12.52 18.53 -1.19
C GLY A 79 11.37 19.51 -1.32
N ASP A 80 11.12 19.99 -2.53
CA ASP A 80 10.08 20.98 -2.78
C ASP A 80 8.69 20.36 -2.75
N HIS A 81 8.60 19.07 -3.06
CA HIS A 81 7.33 18.33 -3.12
C HIS A 81 7.44 16.95 -2.47
N VAL A 82 6.29 16.43 -2.08
CA VAL A 82 6.12 15.06 -1.60
C VAL A 82 5.08 14.33 -2.45
N ARG A 83 5.22 13.01 -2.56
CA ARG A 83 4.31 12.14 -3.31
C ARG A 83 3.66 11.12 -2.38
N PRO A 84 2.75 11.53 -1.48
CA PRO A 84 2.08 10.58 -0.61
C PRO A 84 1.15 9.68 -1.45
N GLY A 85 1.28 8.39 -1.26
CA GLY A 85 0.43 7.37 -1.90
C GLY A 85 -0.42 6.68 -0.85
N ILE A 86 0.03 5.53 -0.34
CA ILE A 86 -0.74 4.69 0.59
C ILE A 86 -1.17 5.43 1.87
N ALA A 87 -0.39 6.38 2.36
CA ALA A 87 -0.75 7.17 3.54
C ALA A 87 -1.99 8.06 3.33
N LEU A 88 -2.32 8.46 2.09
CA LEU A 88 -3.55 9.18 1.77
C LEU A 88 -4.80 8.33 2.01
N TYR A 89 -4.67 7.00 1.90
CA TYR A 89 -5.75 6.08 2.23
C TYR A 89 -5.87 5.81 3.74
N GLY A 90 -5.02 6.45 4.54
CA GLY A 90 -5.02 6.30 5.99
C GLY A 90 -4.49 4.96 6.48
N ILE A 91 -3.65 4.30 5.69
CA ILE A 91 -3.03 3.01 6.00
C ILE A 91 -1.54 3.00 5.64
N LEU A 92 -0.82 2.01 6.15
CA LEU A 92 0.56 1.71 5.77
C LEU A 92 0.66 0.25 5.30
N SER A 93 1.80 -0.14 4.75
CA SER A 93 2.00 -1.46 4.12
C SER A 93 1.89 -2.62 5.10
N ASN A 94 2.12 -2.38 6.38
CA ASN A 94 2.03 -3.42 7.41
C ASN A 94 1.49 -2.86 8.75
N LYS A 95 1.11 -3.77 9.63
CA LYS A 95 0.47 -3.42 10.91
C LYS A 95 1.42 -2.78 11.92
N GLU A 96 2.67 -3.20 11.92
CA GLU A 96 3.69 -2.71 12.84
C GLU A 96 4.03 -1.25 12.52
N ASP A 97 4.12 -0.90 11.24
CA ASP A 97 4.33 0.47 10.81
C ASP A 97 3.10 1.33 11.13
N SER A 98 1.91 0.76 10.95
CA SER A 98 0.67 1.44 11.33
C SER A 98 0.60 1.71 12.83
N ALA A 99 1.15 0.84 13.67
CA ALA A 99 1.24 1.05 15.12
C ALA A 99 2.33 2.09 15.49
N ALA A 100 3.47 2.08 14.78
CA ALA A 100 4.58 2.96 15.08
C ALA A 100 4.37 4.40 14.58
N TRP A 101 3.85 4.56 13.35
CA TRP A 101 3.72 5.86 12.69
C TRP A 101 2.31 6.22 12.27
N GLY A 102 1.39 5.25 12.31
CA GLY A 102 0.04 5.41 11.82
C GLY A 102 -0.96 5.98 12.82
N ALA A 103 -0.53 6.35 14.04
CA ALA A 103 -1.44 6.83 15.10
C ALA A 103 -2.31 8.02 14.68
N SER A 104 -1.82 8.85 13.74
CA SER A 104 -2.55 9.98 13.16
C SER A 104 -3.28 9.64 11.86
N LEU A 105 -3.03 8.46 11.26
CA LEU A 105 -3.67 8.05 10.01
C LEU A 105 -5.06 7.49 10.29
N ARG A 106 -6.04 7.90 9.49
CA ARG A 106 -7.42 7.41 9.56
C ARG A 106 -7.79 6.75 8.25
N PRO A 107 -8.15 5.43 8.24
CA PRO A 107 -8.61 4.77 7.02
C PRO A 107 -9.78 5.53 6.40
N VAL A 108 -9.65 5.85 5.11
CA VAL A 108 -10.67 6.59 4.36
C VAL A 108 -11.65 5.67 3.64
N LEU A 109 -11.34 4.37 3.55
CA LEU A 109 -12.15 3.39 2.87
C LEU A 109 -12.79 2.43 3.88
N SER A 110 -14.07 2.17 3.72
CA SER A 110 -14.77 1.07 4.39
C SER A 110 -15.65 0.33 3.39
N LEU A 111 -15.52 -1.00 3.33
CA LEU A 111 -16.38 -1.84 2.52
C LEU A 111 -17.54 -2.36 3.39
N LYS A 112 -18.77 -2.11 2.95
CA LYS A 112 -19.99 -2.51 3.65
C LYS A 112 -20.87 -3.35 2.72
N ALA A 113 -21.48 -4.40 3.25
CA ALA A 113 -22.45 -5.21 2.55
C ALA A 113 -23.67 -5.46 3.43
N ARG A 114 -24.80 -5.74 2.80
CA ARG A 114 -26.02 -6.13 3.51
C ARG A 114 -26.00 -7.64 3.80
N VAL A 115 -26.57 -8.01 4.93
CA VAL A 115 -26.92 -9.40 5.19
C VAL A 115 -28.20 -9.69 4.40
N ALA A 116 -28.08 -10.55 3.37
CA ALA A 116 -29.20 -10.95 2.53
C ALA A 116 -30.07 -12.00 3.20
N GLN A 117 -29.47 -12.88 3.99
CA GLN A 117 -30.18 -13.94 4.71
C GLN A 117 -29.41 -14.32 5.98
N VAL A 118 -30.15 -14.70 7.01
CA VAL A 118 -29.63 -15.37 8.20
C VAL A 118 -30.39 -16.68 8.32
N LYS A 119 -29.67 -17.80 8.50
CA LYS A 119 -30.28 -19.12 8.66
C LYS A 119 -29.55 -19.97 9.68
N GLU A 120 -30.27 -20.87 10.31
CA GLU A 120 -29.69 -21.92 11.13
C GLU A 120 -28.94 -22.95 10.28
N ILE A 121 -27.92 -23.52 10.84
CA ILE A 121 -27.18 -24.65 10.30
C ILE A 121 -26.94 -25.66 11.42
N ARG A 122 -27.14 -26.93 11.14
CA ARG A 122 -26.92 -28.01 12.09
C ARG A 122 -25.54 -28.63 11.93
N ALA A 123 -25.05 -29.27 12.97
CA ALA A 123 -23.84 -30.07 12.90
C ALA A 123 -23.93 -31.09 11.76
N GLY A 124 -22.88 -31.19 10.95
CA GLY A 124 -22.82 -32.05 9.77
C GLY A 124 -23.32 -31.43 8.47
N GLU A 125 -24.05 -30.30 8.52
CA GLU A 125 -24.49 -29.64 7.29
C GLU A 125 -23.36 -28.88 6.61
N GLY A 126 -23.34 -28.95 5.27
CA GLY A 126 -22.34 -28.27 4.46
C GLY A 126 -22.79 -26.93 3.90
N VAL A 127 -21.82 -26.04 3.62
CA VAL A 127 -22.07 -24.73 3.06
C VAL A 127 -21.23 -24.49 1.82
N GLY A 128 -21.90 -24.04 0.75
CA GLY A 128 -21.27 -23.55 -0.46
C GLY A 128 -20.72 -24.64 -1.37
N TYR A 129 -20.02 -24.21 -2.40
CA TYR A 129 -19.46 -25.10 -3.42
C TYR A 129 -18.42 -26.07 -2.86
N GLY A 130 -18.53 -27.33 -3.28
CA GLY A 130 -17.60 -28.41 -2.93
C GLY A 130 -17.57 -28.74 -1.45
N LEU A 131 -18.60 -28.36 -0.69
CA LEU A 131 -18.72 -28.60 0.75
C LEU A 131 -17.45 -28.30 1.52
N LYS A 132 -16.75 -27.21 1.14
CA LYS A 132 -15.48 -26.78 1.78
C LYS A 132 -15.64 -26.31 3.22
N TYR A 133 -16.87 -26.19 3.67
CA TYR A 133 -17.21 -26.00 5.07
C TYR A 133 -18.33 -26.96 5.45
N VAL A 134 -18.13 -27.70 6.54
CA VAL A 134 -19.15 -28.51 7.20
C VAL A 134 -19.22 -28.02 8.65
N ALA A 135 -20.44 -27.73 9.10
CA ALA A 135 -20.66 -27.26 10.45
C ALA A 135 -20.29 -28.33 11.48
N LYS A 136 -19.45 -27.97 12.45
CA LYS A 136 -19.03 -28.87 13.54
C LYS A 136 -20.04 -28.92 14.69
N GLN A 137 -20.90 -27.91 14.77
CA GLN A 137 -21.95 -27.75 15.78
C GLN A 137 -23.08 -26.93 15.18
N ASP A 138 -24.23 -26.97 15.81
CA ASP A 138 -25.35 -26.11 15.46
C ASP A 138 -24.99 -24.63 15.59
N GLY A 139 -25.51 -23.80 14.72
CA GLY A 139 -25.18 -22.38 14.73
C GLY A 139 -25.99 -21.57 13.73
N MET A 140 -25.54 -20.35 13.52
CA MET A 140 -26.15 -19.40 12.58
C MET A 140 -25.13 -19.02 11.50
N ILE A 141 -25.58 -18.94 10.25
CA ILE A 141 -24.80 -18.36 9.17
C ILE A 141 -25.55 -17.16 8.58
N ALA A 142 -24.77 -16.17 8.16
CA ALA A 142 -25.25 -15.02 7.41
C ALA A 142 -24.73 -15.07 5.97
N VAL A 143 -25.63 -14.88 5.03
CA VAL A 143 -25.30 -14.68 3.62
C VAL A 143 -25.19 -13.21 3.35
N LEU A 144 -24.05 -12.79 2.79
CA LEU A 144 -23.78 -11.41 2.44
C LEU A 144 -23.98 -11.20 0.93
N SER A 145 -24.54 -10.05 0.56
CA SER A 145 -24.80 -9.68 -0.84
C SER A 145 -23.53 -9.14 -1.55
N ILE A 146 -22.40 -9.79 -1.36
CA ILE A 146 -21.11 -9.40 -1.93
C ILE A 146 -20.24 -10.65 -2.14
N GLY A 147 -19.48 -10.68 -3.22
CA GLY A 147 -18.63 -11.81 -3.53
C GLY A 147 -17.42 -11.42 -4.42
N TYR A 148 -16.90 -12.41 -5.16
CA TYR A 148 -15.68 -12.18 -5.94
C TYR A 148 -15.91 -11.27 -7.16
N ALA A 149 -17.14 -11.19 -7.67
CA ALA A 149 -17.49 -10.27 -8.76
C ALA A 149 -17.44 -8.79 -8.30
N ASP A 150 -17.56 -8.55 -7.00
CA ASP A 150 -17.45 -7.23 -6.37
C ASP A 150 -16.02 -6.93 -5.90
N GLY A 151 -15.06 -7.79 -6.22
CA GLY A 151 -13.66 -7.61 -5.85
C GLY A 151 -13.23 -8.28 -4.55
N ILE A 152 -14.07 -9.13 -3.91
CA ILE A 152 -13.67 -9.89 -2.73
C ILE A 152 -12.75 -11.04 -3.16
N PRO A 153 -11.46 -11.06 -2.76
CA PRO A 153 -10.54 -12.09 -3.19
C PRO A 153 -10.98 -13.48 -2.72
N ARG A 154 -11.04 -14.46 -3.62
CA ARG A 154 -11.36 -15.86 -3.26
C ARG A 154 -10.34 -16.48 -2.29
N SER A 155 -9.14 -15.93 -2.21
CA SER A 155 -8.13 -16.31 -1.22
C SER A 155 -8.57 -16.11 0.23
N LEU A 156 -9.58 -15.27 0.47
CA LEU A 156 -10.19 -15.07 1.79
C LEU A 156 -11.20 -16.14 2.20
N SER A 157 -11.45 -17.13 1.35
CA SER A 157 -12.34 -18.29 1.60
C SER A 157 -11.85 -19.16 2.76
N CYS A 158 -12.73 -20.02 3.25
CA CYS A 158 -12.43 -21.10 4.20
C CYS A 158 -11.81 -20.60 5.53
N GLY A 159 -12.36 -19.53 6.09
CA GLY A 159 -11.97 -19.00 7.41
C GLY A 159 -10.79 -18.03 7.39
N ARG A 160 -10.13 -17.81 6.25
CA ARG A 160 -9.01 -16.87 6.15
C ARG A 160 -9.49 -15.42 6.28
N GLY A 161 -10.56 -15.07 5.57
CA GLY A 161 -11.20 -13.76 5.69
C GLY A 161 -12.16 -13.70 6.88
N LYS A 162 -12.35 -12.48 7.39
CA LYS A 162 -13.32 -12.19 8.45
C LYS A 162 -14.09 -10.94 8.09
N VAL A 163 -15.36 -10.90 8.49
CA VAL A 163 -16.21 -9.72 8.42
C VAL A 163 -16.60 -9.27 9.81
N LEU A 164 -17.02 -8.02 9.94
CA LEU A 164 -17.59 -7.50 11.19
C LEU A 164 -19.11 -7.49 11.08
N ILE A 165 -19.78 -8.22 11.97
CA ILE A 165 -21.24 -8.17 12.14
C ILE A 165 -21.51 -7.65 13.54
N ARG A 166 -22.14 -6.50 13.65
CA ARG A 166 -22.37 -5.81 14.94
C ARG A 166 -21.07 -5.74 15.78
N GLN A 167 -19.96 -5.34 15.13
CA GLN A 167 -18.62 -5.21 15.73
C GLN A 167 -17.95 -6.53 16.18
N ARG A 168 -18.59 -7.69 15.94
CA ARG A 168 -18.00 -9.00 16.20
C ARG A 168 -17.39 -9.57 14.93
N LYS A 169 -16.20 -10.14 15.05
CA LYS A 169 -15.53 -10.82 13.93
C LYS A 169 -16.21 -12.16 13.64
N ALA A 170 -16.71 -12.34 12.42
CA ALA A 170 -17.23 -13.59 11.92
C ALA A 170 -16.33 -14.08 10.76
N PRO A 171 -15.92 -15.38 10.74
CA PRO A 171 -15.13 -15.92 9.65
C PRO A 171 -15.99 -16.11 8.39
N ILE A 172 -15.37 -15.95 7.22
CA ILE A 172 -15.98 -16.32 5.94
C ILE A 172 -15.88 -17.84 5.79
N VAL A 173 -17.00 -18.55 5.89
CA VAL A 173 -17.06 -20.00 5.79
C VAL A 173 -17.26 -20.47 4.33
N GLY A 174 -16.69 -21.62 3.99
CA GLY A 174 -16.76 -22.15 2.62
C GLY A 174 -16.03 -21.29 1.59
N LEU A 175 -16.37 -21.47 0.31
CA LEU A 175 -15.83 -20.68 -0.79
C LEU A 175 -16.64 -19.39 -0.98
N ILE A 176 -15.94 -18.30 -1.25
CA ILE A 176 -16.57 -17.05 -1.69
C ILE A 176 -17.17 -17.29 -3.08
N CYS A 177 -18.46 -16.98 -3.22
CA CYS A 177 -19.23 -17.06 -4.46
C CYS A 177 -19.21 -15.72 -5.22
N MET A 178 -19.93 -15.65 -6.34
CA MET A 178 -19.96 -14.45 -7.19
C MET A 178 -20.50 -13.23 -6.43
#